data_2573810145215b047e5370a7731b0bd2
#
_entry.id   2573810145215b047e5370a7731b0bd2
#
_cell.length_a   1.000
_cell.length_b   1.000
_cell.length_c   1.000
_cell.angle_alpha   90.00
_cell.angle_beta   90.00
_cell.angle_gamma   90.00
#
_symmetry.space_group_name_H-M   'P 1'
#
loop_
_entity.id
_entity.type
_entity.pdbx_description
1 polymer ?
#
loop_
_entity_poly.entity_id
_entity_poly.type
_entity_poly.pdbx_seq_one_letter_code
_entity_poly.pdbx_strand_id
1 'polypeptide(L)'
;MEERALYGPVKGFLEAQGYEVKGEVGAADLVAVRGDEPPVIVELKLGFSLTLIHQAIARQAITDAVYVAVPHTPGRAGHKARTRNAGLCRRLGLGLLTVRVPSEEVVVHLDPAPYQPRKSAVRRARLLKEFAARSGDPSEGGIRGARMTAYRQDALRCLAHLQHNGPTKASDVAAATGVPRSRAILS
;
A
#
# COMPACT_ATOMS: atom_id res chain seq x y z
N MET A 1 -12.04 2.90 24.01
CA MET A 1 -12.69 3.75 22.98
C MET A 1 -13.68 2.88 22.24
N GLU A 2 -14.89 3.32 22.03
CA GLU A 2 -15.93 2.60 21.28
C GLU A 2 -16.12 3.24 19.90
N GLU A 3 -16.62 2.49 18.91
CA GLU A 3 -16.91 3.00 17.55
C GLU A 3 -17.89 4.19 17.57
N ARG A 4 -18.81 4.21 18.55
CA ARG A 4 -19.72 5.35 18.81
C ARG A 4 -19.01 6.69 18.97
N ALA A 5 -17.75 6.71 19.44
CA ALA A 5 -16.98 7.95 19.57
C ALA A 5 -16.62 8.58 18.22
N LEU A 6 -16.74 7.86 17.12
CA LEU A 6 -16.50 8.37 15.77
C LEU A 6 -17.78 8.95 15.14
N TYR A 7 -18.94 8.45 15.56
CA TYR A 7 -20.22 8.80 14.96
C TYR A 7 -20.56 10.29 15.06
N GLY A 8 -20.51 10.84 16.28
CA GLY A 8 -20.83 12.26 16.52
C GLY A 8 -20.01 13.22 15.67
N PRO A 9 -18.68 13.15 15.73
CA PRO A 9 -17.79 13.97 14.90
C PRO A 9 -18.05 13.85 13.40
N VAL A 10 -18.20 12.61 12.85
CA VAL A 10 -18.46 12.40 11.43
C VAL A 10 -19.83 12.94 11.02
N LYS A 11 -20.84 12.72 11.86
CA LYS A 11 -22.18 13.29 11.64
C LYS A 11 -22.11 14.82 11.58
N GLY A 12 -21.53 15.47 12.59
CA GLY A 12 -21.41 16.93 12.62
C GLY A 12 -20.62 17.49 11.43
N PHE A 13 -19.57 16.79 11.01
CA PHE A 13 -18.78 17.14 9.83
C PHE A 13 -19.61 17.15 8.54
N LEU A 14 -20.49 16.16 8.36
CA LEU A 14 -21.37 16.08 7.17
C LEU A 14 -22.55 17.02 7.27
N GLU A 15 -23.15 17.19 8.45
CA GLU A 15 -24.23 18.16 8.68
C GLU A 15 -23.76 19.59 8.40
N ALA A 16 -22.53 19.95 8.79
CA ALA A 16 -21.94 21.25 8.47
C ALA A 16 -21.78 21.50 6.96
N GLN A 17 -21.81 20.46 6.14
CA GLN A 17 -21.80 20.53 4.67
C GLN A 17 -23.22 20.49 4.06
N GLY A 18 -24.27 20.54 4.88
CA GLY A 18 -25.66 20.56 4.46
C GLY A 18 -26.29 19.19 4.20
N TYR A 19 -25.66 18.10 4.68
CA TYR A 19 -26.27 16.78 4.61
C TYR A 19 -27.24 16.54 5.77
N GLU A 20 -28.36 15.86 5.49
CA GLU A 20 -29.15 15.18 6.52
C GLU A 20 -28.49 13.83 6.81
N VAL A 21 -28.17 13.55 8.08
CA VAL A 21 -27.37 12.39 8.47
C VAL A 21 -28.13 11.48 9.42
N LYS A 22 -28.18 10.17 9.09
CA LYS A 22 -28.77 9.13 9.95
C LYS A 22 -27.78 7.97 10.15
N GLY A 23 -27.74 7.44 11.36
CA GLY A 23 -26.98 6.25 11.70
C GLY A 23 -27.79 4.98 11.56
N GLU A 24 -27.10 3.84 11.43
CA GLU A 24 -27.70 2.49 11.42
C GLU A 24 -28.80 2.33 10.35
N VAL A 25 -28.56 2.86 9.15
CA VAL A 25 -29.52 2.76 8.05
C VAL A 25 -29.24 1.50 7.24
N GLY A 26 -30.09 0.50 7.37
CA GLY A 26 -29.89 -0.81 6.77
C GLY A 26 -28.67 -1.50 7.40
N ALA A 27 -27.64 -1.73 6.59
CA ALA A 27 -26.38 -2.32 7.06
C ALA A 27 -25.22 -1.31 7.08
N ALA A 28 -25.50 0.00 6.88
CA ALA A 28 -24.49 1.06 6.88
C ALA A 28 -24.45 1.75 8.25
N ASP A 29 -23.24 2.02 8.76
CA ASP A 29 -23.07 2.69 10.06
C ASP A 29 -23.57 4.13 10.01
N LEU A 30 -23.38 4.83 8.86
CA LEU A 30 -23.84 6.20 8.67
C LEU A 30 -24.19 6.45 7.20
N VAL A 31 -25.36 7.06 6.99
CA VAL A 31 -25.83 7.52 5.67
C VAL A 31 -26.14 8.99 5.72
N ALA A 32 -25.67 9.72 4.72
CA ALA A 32 -25.91 11.16 4.57
C ALA A 32 -26.49 11.45 3.19
N VAL A 33 -27.53 12.29 3.16
CA VAL A 33 -28.21 12.70 1.92
C VAL A 33 -28.29 14.22 1.83
N ARG A 34 -28.21 14.75 0.61
CA ARG A 34 -28.33 16.19 0.33
C ARG A 34 -29.07 16.38 -0.99
N GLY A 35 -30.34 16.82 -0.90
CA GLY A 35 -31.19 16.98 -2.08
C GLY A 35 -31.25 15.71 -2.94
N ASP A 36 -31.02 15.84 -4.23
CA ASP A 36 -31.05 14.75 -5.21
C ASP A 36 -29.66 14.12 -5.48
N GLU A 37 -28.63 14.47 -4.68
CA GLU A 37 -27.29 13.90 -4.81
C GLU A 37 -27.27 12.41 -4.41
N PRO A 38 -26.35 11.61 -5.00
CA PRO A 38 -26.13 10.25 -4.52
C PRO A 38 -25.81 10.25 -3.02
N PRO A 39 -26.35 9.29 -2.25
CA PRO A 39 -26.09 9.25 -0.82
C PRO A 39 -24.60 9.02 -0.52
N VAL A 40 -24.08 9.68 0.49
CA VAL A 40 -22.77 9.40 1.07
C VAL A 40 -22.92 8.35 2.14
N ILE A 41 -22.13 7.30 2.10
CA ILE A 41 -22.09 6.24 3.11
C ILE A 41 -20.74 6.25 3.79
N VAL A 42 -20.73 6.17 5.13
CA VAL A 42 -19.50 6.10 5.92
C VAL A 42 -19.55 4.88 6.82
N GLU A 43 -18.55 4.00 6.69
CA GLU A 43 -18.33 2.86 7.60
C GLU A 43 -17.32 3.28 8.68
N LEU A 44 -17.65 3.01 9.94
CA LEU A 44 -16.89 3.43 11.11
C LEU A 44 -16.18 2.24 11.76
N LYS A 45 -14.90 2.36 12.11
CA LYS A 45 -14.16 1.30 12.79
C LYS A 45 -13.06 1.87 13.67
N LEU A 46 -12.80 1.25 14.83
CA LEU A 46 -11.67 1.66 15.70
C LEU A 46 -10.30 1.39 15.09
N GLY A 47 -10.21 0.58 14.05
CA GLY A 47 -8.98 0.28 13.35
C GLY A 47 -9.21 -0.03 11.88
N PHE A 48 -8.24 0.31 11.05
CA PHE A 48 -8.28 0.00 9.63
C PHE A 48 -8.06 -1.51 9.43
N SER A 49 -9.10 -2.24 9.08
CA SER A 49 -9.14 -3.70 8.96
C SER A 49 -9.72 -4.16 7.62
N LEU A 50 -9.51 -5.42 7.26
CA LEU A 50 -10.15 -6.02 6.07
C LEU A 50 -11.67 -6.05 6.21
N THR A 51 -12.20 -6.27 7.42
CA THR A 51 -13.65 -6.24 7.67
C THR A 51 -14.24 -4.89 7.27
N LEU A 52 -13.61 -3.77 7.70
CA LEU A 52 -14.02 -2.42 7.31
C LEU A 52 -14.01 -2.24 5.78
N ILE A 53 -12.97 -2.75 5.10
CA ILE A 53 -12.86 -2.66 3.65
C ILE A 53 -13.94 -3.49 2.95
N HIS A 54 -14.23 -4.70 3.43
CA HIS A 54 -15.31 -5.53 2.87
C HIS A 54 -16.68 -4.86 3.04
N GLN A 55 -16.96 -4.25 4.20
CA GLN A 55 -18.18 -3.47 4.43
C GLN A 55 -18.27 -2.31 3.44
N ALA A 56 -17.24 -1.49 3.33
CA ALA A 56 -17.21 -0.35 2.43
C ALA A 56 -17.39 -0.75 0.95
N ILE A 57 -16.73 -1.82 0.49
CA ILE A 57 -16.91 -2.35 -0.87
C ILE A 57 -18.35 -2.81 -1.10
N ALA A 58 -18.98 -3.45 -0.12
CA ALA A 58 -20.37 -3.86 -0.24
C ALA A 58 -21.32 -2.65 -0.41
N ARG A 59 -21.00 -1.48 0.19
CA ARG A 59 -21.77 -0.24 0.02
C ARG A 59 -21.62 0.38 -1.36
N GLN A 60 -20.56 0.10 -2.08
CA GLN A 60 -20.36 0.58 -3.46
C GLN A 60 -21.41 0.01 -4.45
N ALA A 61 -22.16 -1.02 -4.07
CA ALA A 61 -23.34 -1.44 -4.81
C ALA A 61 -24.51 -0.43 -4.75
N ILE A 62 -24.45 0.54 -3.83
CA ILE A 62 -25.50 1.55 -3.60
C ILE A 62 -25.05 2.92 -4.14
N THR A 63 -23.79 3.31 -3.90
CA THR A 63 -23.23 4.60 -4.29
C THR A 63 -21.72 4.54 -4.44
N ASP A 64 -21.15 5.38 -5.30
CA ASP A 64 -19.69 5.55 -5.41
C ASP A 64 -19.13 6.41 -4.25
N ALA A 65 -19.98 7.17 -3.55
CA ALA A 65 -19.58 8.07 -2.46
C ALA A 65 -19.46 7.33 -1.11
N VAL A 66 -18.55 6.36 -1.05
CA VAL A 66 -18.31 5.55 0.15
C VAL A 66 -17.00 5.92 0.82
N TYR A 67 -17.07 6.23 2.11
CA TYR A 67 -15.93 6.52 2.96
C TYR A 67 -15.74 5.45 4.04
N VAL A 68 -14.51 5.32 4.48
CA VAL A 68 -14.16 4.64 5.73
C VAL A 68 -13.60 5.66 6.72
N ALA A 69 -14.02 5.58 7.98
CA ALA A 69 -13.57 6.48 9.03
C ALA A 69 -12.95 5.70 10.19
N VAL A 70 -11.77 6.12 10.61
CA VAL A 70 -11.00 5.50 11.70
C VAL A 70 -10.43 6.59 12.62
N PRO A 71 -10.05 6.24 13.88
CA PRO A 71 -9.37 7.19 14.75
C PRO A 71 -8.06 7.70 14.16
N HIS A 72 -7.78 8.97 14.38
CA HIS A 72 -6.50 9.56 14.03
C HIS A 72 -5.40 9.04 14.98
N THR A 73 -4.38 8.41 14.43
CA THR A 73 -3.18 8.01 15.17
C THR A 73 -2.09 9.05 14.92
N PRO A 74 -1.59 9.72 15.97
CA PRO A 74 -0.53 10.73 15.82
C PRO A 74 0.84 10.11 15.53
N GLY A 75 1.80 10.96 15.24
CA GLY A 75 3.20 10.60 15.08
C GLY A 75 3.54 9.91 13.76
N ARG A 76 4.81 9.51 13.65
CA ARG A 76 5.41 8.98 12.41
C ARG A 76 4.80 7.65 11.96
N ALA A 77 4.52 6.77 12.92
CA ALA A 77 3.88 5.48 12.64
C ALA A 77 2.44 5.67 12.11
N GLY A 78 1.66 6.56 12.73
CA GLY A 78 0.31 6.91 12.28
C GLY A 78 0.31 7.53 10.88
N HIS A 79 1.23 8.44 10.59
CA HIS A 79 1.40 9.00 9.24
C HIS A 79 1.68 7.92 8.19
N LYS A 80 2.61 6.99 8.47
CA LYS A 80 2.94 5.88 7.58
C LYS A 80 1.75 4.95 7.35
N ALA A 81 0.98 4.64 8.40
CA ALA A 81 -0.23 3.84 8.30
C ALA A 81 -1.29 4.54 7.43
N ARG A 82 -1.58 5.83 7.68
CA ARG A 82 -2.52 6.62 6.86
C ARG A 82 -2.14 6.64 5.39
N THR A 83 -0.87 6.87 5.08
CA THR A 83 -0.38 6.88 3.68
C THR A 83 -0.63 5.54 2.97
N ARG A 84 -0.41 4.42 3.68
CA ARG A 84 -0.68 3.07 3.14
C ARG A 84 -2.19 2.83 2.97
N ASN A 85 -2.98 3.20 3.97
CA ASN A 85 -4.43 3.04 3.96
C ASN A 85 -5.07 3.90 2.86
N ALA A 86 -4.66 5.16 2.72
CA ALA A 86 -5.09 6.02 1.61
C ALA A 86 -4.71 5.43 0.24
N GLY A 87 -3.53 4.81 0.13
CA GLY A 87 -3.11 4.10 -1.08
C GLY A 87 -4.00 2.90 -1.41
N LEU A 88 -4.49 2.18 -0.41
CA LEU A 88 -5.44 1.08 -0.59
C LEU A 88 -6.83 1.60 -0.94
N CYS A 89 -7.37 2.55 -0.16
CA CYS A 89 -8.67 3.17 -0.43
C CYS A 89 -8.74 3.75 -1.86
N ARG A 90 -7.69 4.47 -2.29
CA ARG A 90 -7.61 5.00 -3.66
C ARG A 90 -7.73 3.90 -4.73
N ARG A 91 -7.15 2.72 -4.51
CA ARG A 91 -7.23 1.60 -5.45
C ARG A 91 -8.61 0.97 -5.52
N LEU A 92 -9.37 1.11 -4.45
CA LEU A 92 -10.72 0.58 -4.31
C LEU A 92 -11.81 1.62 -4.61
N GLY A 93 -11.43 2.88 -4.94
CA GLY A 93 -12.38 3.95 -5.17
C GLY A 93 -13.02 4.50 -3.90
N LEU A 94 -12.49 4.15 -2.70
CA LEU A 94 -13.02 4.55 -1.41
C LEU A 94 -12.41 5.86 -0.90
N GLY A 95 -13.18 6.64 -0.14
CA GLY A 95 -12.69 7.76 0.66
C GLY A 95 -12.07 7.31 1.98
N LEU A 96 -11.25 8.16 2.57
CA LEU A 96 -10.64 7.93 3.89
C LEU A 96 -10.75 9.15 4.77
N LEU A 97 -11.43 8.99 5.89
CA LEU A 97 -11.53 9.96 6.98
C LEU A 97 -10.72 9.50 8.19
N THR A 98 -10.19 10.44 8.96
CA THR A 98 -9.74 10.16 10.33
C THR A 98 -10.35 11.15 11.31
N VAL A 99 -10.68 10.66 12.50
CA VAL A 99 -11.29 11.45 13.58
C VAL A 99 -10.27 11.62 14.71
N ARG A 100 -9.99 12.87 15.08
CA ARG A 100 -9.30 13.21 16.32
C ARG A 100 -10.32 13.27 17.45
N VAL A 101 -10.55 12.15 18.11
CA VAL A 101 -11.63 12.02 19.09
C VAL A 101 -11.61 13.09 20.20
N PRO A 102 -10.45 13.51 20.77
CA PRO A 102 -10.46 14.53 21.82
C PRO A 102 -10.93 15.93 21.36
N SER A 103 -10.73 16.27 20.09
CA SER A 103 -11.11 17.56 19.50
C SER A 103 -12.31 17.46 18.57
N GLU A 104 -12.85 16.26 18.39
CA GLU A 104 -13.93 15.94 17.42
C GLU A 104 -13.64 16.36 15.97
N GLU A 105 -12.37 16.62 15.66
CA GLU A 105 -11.94 17.06 14.34
C GLU A 105 -11.90 15.90 13.35
N VAL A 106 -12.62 16.05 12.25
CA VAL A 106 -12.59 15.11 11.11
C VAL A 106 -11.64 15.63 10.04
N VAL A 107 -10.71 14.78 9.61
CA VAL A 107 -9.75 15.09 8.54
C VAL A 107 -10.00 14.18 7.34
N VAL A 108 -10.30 14.77 6.19
CA VAL A 108 -10.39 14.07 4.91
C VAL A 108 -9.00 13.85 4.36
N HIS A 109 -8.62 12.59 4.14
CA HIS A 109 -7.32 12.21 3.53
C HIS A 109 -7.46 11.83 2.08
N LEU A 110 -8.66 11.39 1.68
CA LEU A 110 -8.96 10.97 0.33
C LEU A 110 -10.47 11.02 0.12
N ASP A 111 -10.89 11.58 -1.00
CA ASP A 111 -12.26 11.47 -1.48
C ASP A 111 -12.41 10.24 -2.39
N PRO A 112 -13.61 9.63 -2.44
CA PRO A 112 -13.91 8.53 -3.35
C PRO A 112 -13.72 9.00 -4.79
N ALA A 113 -13.03 8.18 -5.60
CA ALA A 113 -12.88 8.47 -7.01
C ALA A 113 -12.50 7.19 -7.79
N PRO A 114 -12.89 7.07 -9.06
CA PRO A 114 -12.45 5.98 -9.92
C PRO A 114 -10.93 5.91 -10.00
N TYR A 115 -10.35 4.72 -9.85
CA TYR A 115 -8.91 4.52 -9.89
C TYR A 115 -8.45 3.82 -11.16
N GLN A 116 -7.61 4.50 -11.92
CA GLN A 116 -6.90 3.90 -13.06
C GLN A 116 -5.42 3.69 -12.69
N PRO A 117 -4.97 2.42 -12.54
CA PRO A 117 -3.61 2.11 -12.13
C PRO A 117 -2.59 2.47 -13.22
N ARG A 118 -1.64 3.34 -12.89
CA ARG A 118 -0.49 3.62 -13.75
C ARG A 118 0.56 2.53 -13.56
N LYS A 119 0.83 1.77 -14.63
CA LYS A 119 1.89 0.77 -14.66
C LYS A 119 3.25 1.47 -14.84
N SER A 120 4.23 1.13 -14.01
CA SER A 120 5.58 1.67 -14.13
C SER A 120 6.42 0.83 -15.09
N ALA A 121 6.66 1.34 -16.29
CA ALA A 121 7.53 0.70 -17.29
C ALA A 121 8.95 0.50 -16.74
N VAL A 122 9.48 1.46 -15.98
CA VAL A 122 10.81 1.38 -15.35
C VAL A 122 10.90 0.22 -14.35
N ARG A 123 9.90 0.07 -13.46
CA ARG A 123 9.88 -1.04 -12.49
C ARG A 123 9.75 -2.38 -13.19
N ARG A 124 8.92 -2.46 -14.23
CA ARG A 124 8.77 -3.68 -15.04
C ARG A 124 10.09 -4.04 -15.72
N ALA A 125 10.76 -3.07 -16.37
CA ALA A 125 12.03 -3.30 -17.04
C ALA A 125 13.12 -3.78 -16.06
N ARG A 126 13.20 -3.19 -14.86
CA ARG A 126 14.14 -3.64 -13.80
C ARG A 126 13.85 -5.08 -13.35
N LEU A 127 12.57 -5.42 -13.15
CA LEU A 127 12.17 -6.77 -12.78
C LEU A 127 12.56 -7.78 -13.84
N LEU A 128 12.25 -7.51 -15.10
CA LEU A 128 12.56 -8.39 -16.22
C LEU A 128 14.07 -8.52 -16.46
N LYS A 129 14.82 -7.41 -16.29
CA LYS A 129 16.29 -7.45 -16.38
C LYS A 129 16.90 -8.33 -15.29
N GLU A 130 16.43 -8.22 -14.05
CA GLU A 130 16.89 -9.09 -12.96
C GLU A 130 16.50 -10.55 -13.21
N PHE A 131 15.30 -10.80 -13.70
CA PHE A 131 14.83 -12.14 -14.06
C PHE A 131 15.72 -12.78 -15.13
N ALA A 132 15.98 -12.06 -16.23
CA ALA A 132 16.80 -12.57 -17.34
C ALA A 132 18.28 -12.76 -16.96
N ALA A 133 18.79 -11.96 -16.00
CA ALA A 133 20.18 -12.07 -15.57
C ALA A 133 20.44 -13.19 -14.55
N ARG A 134 19.40 -13.78 -13.96
CA ARG A 134 19.56 -14.93 -13.04
C ARG A 134 19.79 -16.22 -13.83
N SER A 135 20.69 -17.04 -13.32
CA SER A 135 20.89 -18.41 -13.80
C SER A 135 20.10 -19.38 -12.92
N GLY A 136 19.15 -20.09 -13.51
CA GLY A 136 18.27 -21.01 -12.78
C GLY A 136 17.32 -20.31 -11.79
N ASP A 137 16.73 -21.09 -10.90
CA ASP A 137 15.85 -20.62 -9.81
C ASP A 137 16.44 -21.00 -8.44
N PRO A 138 17.46 -20.27 -7.98
CA PRO A 138 18.22 -20.60 -6.77
C PRO A 138 17.51 -20.18 -5.46
N SER A 139 16.32 -19.61 -5.53
CA SER A 139 15.58 -19.13 -4.35
C SER A 139 14.10 -19.41 -4.49
N GLU A 140 13.59 -20.31 -3.70
CA GLU A 140 12.15 -20.55 -3.60
C GLU A 140 11.39 -19.31 -3.09
N GLY A 141 10.14 -19.15 -3.52
CA GLY A 141 9.29 -18.08 -3.03
C GLY A 141 8.96 -18.24 -1.54
N GLY A 142 8.91 -17.11 -0.80
CA GLY A 142 8.52 -17.11 0.62
C GLY A 142 9.67 -17.34 1.62
N ILE A 143 10.90 -17.61 1.17
CA ILE A 143 12.07 -17.78 2.04
C ILE A 143 12.36 -16.48 2.83
N ARG A 144 12.59 -16.64 4.15
CA ARG A 144 13.15 -15.60 5.01
C ARG A 144 14.66 -15.70 4.99
N GLY A 145 15.34 -14.70 4.43
CA GLY A 145 16.82 -14.69 4.38
C GLY A 145 17.38 -13.89 3.21
N ALA A 146 18.66 -14.10 2.95
CA ALA A 146 19.37 -13.41 1.90
C ALA A 146 18.97 -13.98 0.52
N ARG A 147 18.26 -13.17 -0.26
CA ARG A 147 17.84 -13.55 -1.63
C ARG A 147 19.05 -13.70 -2.54
N MET A 148 19.07 -14.75 -3.36
CA MET A 148 20.05 -14.91 -4.41
C MET A 148 19.69 -14.01 -5.60
N THR A 149 20.41 -12.90 -5.73
CA THR A 149 20.27 -11.96 -6.86
C THR A 149 21.27 -12.31 -7.97
N ALA A 150 21.06 -11.80 -9.19
CA ALA A 150 22.03 -11.93 -10.28
C ALA A 150 23.42 -11.40 -9.86
N TYR A 151 23.48 -10.29 -9.11
CA TYR A 151 24.73 -9.78 -8.57
C TYR A 151 25.43 -10.78 -7.62
N ARG A 152 24.69 -11.43 -6.73
CA ARG A 152 25.24 -12.43 -5.81
C ARG A 152 25.72 -13.67 -6.55
N GLN A 153 25.02 -14.11 -7.58
CA GLN A 153 25.46 -15.22 -8.42
C GLN A 153 26.78 -14.87 -9.11
N ASP A 154 26.88 -13.65 -9.66
CA ASP A 154 28.12 -13.18 -10.28
C ASP A 154 29.27 -13.10 -9.27
N ALA A 155 29.01 -12.58 -8.07
CA ALA A 155 30.01 -12.50 -7.00
C ALA A 155 30.50 -13.89 -6.57
N LEU A 156 29.59 -14.85 -6.43
CA LEU A 156 29.96 -16.24 -6.11
C LEU A 156 30.79 -16.90 -7.22
N ARG A 157 30.47 -16.64 -8.50
CA ARG A 157 31.29 -17.14 -9.63
C ARG A 157 32.70 -16.56 -9.61
N CYS A 158 32.82 -15.24 -9.38
CA CYS A 158 34.13 -14.60 -9.25
C CYS A 158 34.91 -15.16 -8.07
N LEU A 159 34.26 -15.31 -6.90
CA LEU A 159 34.90 -15.89 -5.71
C LEU A 159 35.36 -17.30 -5.92
N ALA A 160 34.51 -18.16 -6.47
CA ALA A 160 34.90 -19.57 -6.79
C ALA A 160 36.09 -19.64 -7.74
N HIS A 161 36.15 -18.76 -8.76
CA HIS A 161 37.29 -18.68 -9.66
C HIS A 161 38.58 -18.30 -8.92
N LEU A 162 38.54 -17.29 -8.02
CA LEU A 162 39.70 -16.87 -7.24
C LEU A 162 40.13 -17.94 -6.23
N GLN A 163 39.21 -18.65 -5.61
CA GLN A 163 39.53 -19.76 -4.70
C GLN A 163 40.26 -20.92 -5.41
N HIS A 164 39.89 -21.19 -6.67
CA HIS A 164 40.50 -22.27 -7.44
C HIS A 164 41.84 -21.87 -8.08
N ASN A 165 41.94 -20.65 -8.61
CA ASN A 165 43.08 -20.20 -9.42
C ASN A 165 44.02 -19.22 -8.69
N GLY A 166 43.73 -18.84 -7.43
CA GLY A 166 44.48 -17.85 -6.68
C GLY A 166 44.28 -16.42 -7.18
N PRO A 167 45.10 -15.46 -6.73
CA PRO A 167 44.99 -14.07 -7.11
C PRO A 167 45.09 -13.85 -8.61
N THR A 168 44.04 -13.33 -9.22
CA THR A 168 43.89 -13.19 -10.67
C THR A 168 43.40 -11.78 -11.00
N LYS A 169 43.83 -11.18 -12.10
CA LYS A 169 43.37 -9.86 -12.55
C LYS A 169 41.87 -9.90 -12.87
N ALA A 170 41.17 -8.83 -12.55
CA ALA A 170 39.71 -8.74 -12.76
C ALA A 170 39.31 -8.95 -14.24
N SER A 171 40.14 -8.55 -15.19
CA SER A 171 39.95 -8.83 -16.63
C SER A 171 39.88 -10.33 -16.93
N ASP A 172 40.81 -11.09 -16.32
CA ASP A 172 40.94 -12.54 -16.58
C ASP A 172 39.80 -13.30 -15.88
N VAL A 173 39.40 -12.83 -14.68
CA VAL A 173 38.17 -13.32 -14.01
C VAL A 173 36.96 -13.08 -14.88
N ALA A 174 36.83 -11.88 -15.49
CA ALA A 174 35.71 -11.56 -16.39
C ALA A 174 35.64 -12.51 -17.59
N ALA A 175 36.80 -12.75 -18.21
CA ALA A 175 36.91 -13.63 -19.37
C ALA A 175 36.56 -15.11 -19.01
N ALA A 176 37.07 -15.59 -17.88
CA ALA A 176 36.86 -16.96 -17.44
C ALA A 176 35.45 -17.25 -16.91
N THR A 177 34.82 -16.27 -16.22
CA THR A 177 33.52 -16.47 -15.56
C THR A 177 32.32 -15.95 -16.37
N GLY A 178 32.56 -15.18 -17.44
CA GLY A 178 31.54 -14.49 -18.21
C GLY A 178 30.87 -13.36 -17.43
N VAL A 179 31.51 -12.82 -16.36
CA VAL A 179 30.97 -11.73 -15.51
C VAL A 179 31.60 -10.40 -15.89
N PRO A 180 30.96 -9.56 -16.72
CA PRO A 180 31.57 -8.31 -17.21
C PRO A 180 31.90 -7.30 -16.11
N ARG A 181 31.16 -7.36 -14.98
CA ARG A 181 31.32 -6.45 -13.81
C ARG A 181 32.27 -7.00 -12.73
N SER A 182 33.10 -8.00 -13.04
CA SER A 182 34.03 -8.60 -12.09
C SER A 182 34.91 -7.57 -11.36
N ARG A 183 35.38 -6.51 -12.05
CA ARG A 183 36.14 -5.43 -11.45
C ARG A 183 35.37 -4.70 -10.34
N ALA A 184 34.08 -4.44 -10.54
CA ALA A 184 33.24 -3.76 -9.53
C ALA A 184 32.81 -4.67 -8.37
N ILE A 185 32.91 -5.99 -8.57
CA ILE A 185 32.63 -7.01 -7.54
C ILE A 185 33.85 -7.23 -6.66
N LEU A 186 35.06 -7.15 -7.24
CA LEU A 186 36.32 -7.47 -6.59
C LEU A 186 37.07 -6.24 -6.06
N SER A 187 36.56 -5.04 -6.24
CA SER A 187 37.05 -3.80 -5.63
C SER A 187 36.48 -3.56 -4.24
#